data_dee4d2cdce0fe357db2452a1390e1b5a
#
_entry.id   dee4d2cdce0fe357db2452a1390e1b5a
#
_cell.length_a   1.000
_cell.length_b   1.000
_cell.length_c   1.000
_cell.angle_alpha   90.00
_cell.angle_beta   90.00
_cell.angle_gamma   90.00
#
_symmetry.space_group_name_H-M   'P 1'
#
loop_
_entity.id
_entity.type
_entity.pdbx_description
1 polymer ?
#
loop_
_entity_poly.entity_id
_entity_poly.type
_entity_poly.pdbx_seq_one_letter_code
_entity_poly.pdbx_strand_id
1 'polypeptide(L)'
;MGRIVAIDYGRRRCGIAATDILRLVPGGIATVSTSELTAWLRRYTTENDVDMIVIGQPRDMRGNDSESMRYIRPGVAALRRALPSMPVVFFDERFTSVLAHRAMIDGGMPKMRRRDKAVVDEIAATIILSDFLDSQQYKSMQ
;
A
#
# COMPACT_ATOMS: atom_id res chain seq x y z
N MET A 1 8.77 18.77 4.20
CA MET A 1 8.82 17.34 3.79
C MET A 1 7.70 16.59 4.50
N GLY A 2 6.89 15.86 3.73
CA GLY A 2 5.75 15.13 4.27
C GLY A 2 5.96 13.63 4.28
N ARG A 3 4.98 12.94 4.87
CA ARG A 3 4.96 11.48 4.94
C ARG A 3 4.72 10.86 3.56
N ILE A 4 5.13 9.61 3.41
CA ILE A 4 4.73 8.78 2.27
C ILE A 4 3.78 7.73 2.82
N VAL A 5 2.65 7.54 2.15
CA VAL A 5 1.63 6.56 2.51
C VAL A 5 1.66 5.44 1.47
N ALA A 6 1.63 4.19 1.93
CA ALA A 6 1.51 3.04 1.04
C ALA A 6 0.21 2.31 1.32
N ILE A 7 -0.39 1.77 0.28
CA ILE A 7 -1.66 1.06 0.34
C ILE A 7 -1.52 -0.31 -0.31
N ASP A 8 -1.88 -1.35 0.46
CA ASP A 8 -2.12 -2.67 -0.08
C ASP A 8 -3.61 -2.75 -0.40
N TYR A 9 -3.93 -2.54 -1.68
CA TYR A 9 -5.31 -2.36 -2.13
C TYR A 9 -6.00 -3.71 -2.31
N GLY A 10 -6.97 -4.00 -1.48
CA GLY A 10 -7.77 -5.20 -1.57
C GLY A 10 -9.18 -4.93 -2.08
N ARG A 11 -9.87 -6.00 -2.48
CA ARG A 11 -11.25 -5.88 -2.97
C ARG A 11 -12.19 -5.36 -1.89
N ARG A 12 -12.05 -5.85 -0.66
CA ARG A 12 -12.95 -5.53 0.47
C ARG A 12 -12.36 -4.58 1.46
N ARG A 13 -11.05 -4.64 1.65
CA ARG A 13 -10.35 -3.79 2.61
C ARG A 13 -8.95 -3.48 2.10
N CYS A 14 -8.40 -2.38 2.59
CA CYS A 14 -7.07 -1.92 2.24
C CYS A 14 -6.23 -1.78 3.50
N GLY A 15 -5.00 -2.32 3.46
CA GLY A 15 -4.01 -2.07 4.49
C GLY A 15 -3.27 -0.78 4.18
N ILE A 16 -2.98 0.00 5.21
CA ILE A 16 -2.35 1.30 5.06
C ILE A 16 -1.14 1.41 5.97
N ALA A 17 -0.03 1.88 5.42
CA ALA A 17 1.19 2.18 6.14
C ALA A 17 1.63 3.60 5.80
N ALA A 18 2.37 4.21 6.72
CA ALA A 18 2.92 5.55 6.50
C ALA A 18 4.30 5.65 7.12
N THR A 19 5.13 6.55 6.57
CA THR A 19 6.39 6.92 7.20
C THR A 19 6.17 8.02 8.23
N ASP A 20 7.19 8.26 9.07
CA ASP A 20 7.32 9.52 9.78
C ASP A 20 7.61 10.67 8.80
N ILE A 21 7.60 11.91 9.28
CA ILE A 21 7.84 13.07 8.41
C ILE A 21 9.25 13.10 7.84
N LEU A 22 10.22 12.44 8.48
CA LEU A 22 11.58 12.33 7.97
C LEU A 22 11.77 11.16 7.02
N ARG A 23 10.73 10.35 6.79
CA ARG A 23 10.72 9.18 5.90
C ARG A 23 11.76 8.12 6.29
N LEU A 24 11.99 7.96 7.58
CA LEU A 24 12.99 7.01 8.09
C LEU A 24 12.40 5.67 8.47
N VAL A 25 11.18 5.67 9.03
CA VAL A 25 10.58 4.45 9.59
C VAL A 25 9.17 4.25 9.03
N PRO A 26 8.95 3.18 8.22
CA PRO A 26 7.60 2.81 7.81
C PRO A 26 6.89 2.04 8.92
N GLY A 27 5.58 2.23 9.03
CA GLY A 27 4.77 1.49 9.99
C GLY A 27 3.32 1.38 9.56
N GLY A 28 2.68 0.28 9.91
CA GLY A 28 1.26 0.07 9.65
C GLY A 28 0.42 1.00 10.51
N ILE A 29 -0.59 1.63 9.94
CA ILE A 29 -1.40 2.60 10.66
C ILE A 29 -2.89 2.27 10.68
N ALA A 30 -3.40 1.56 9.67
CA ALA A 30 -4.83 1.23 9.63
C ALA A 30 -5.13 0.15 8.62
N THR A 31 -6.26 -0.50 8.81
CA THR A 31 -6.93 -1.29 7.78
C THR A 31 -8.35 -0.76 7.68
N VAL A 32 -8.76 -0.39 6.49
CA VAL A 32 -10.06 0.22 6.26
C VAL A 32 -10.82 -0.53 5.17
N SER A 33 -12.15 -0.45 5.21
CA SER A 33 -12.98 -0.96 4.12
C SER A 33 -12.64 -0.22 2.84
N THR A 34 -12.53 -0.95 1.73
CA THR A 34 -12.18 -0.34 0.43
C THR A 34 -13.17 0.76 0.04
N SER A 35 -14.45 0.58 0.37
CA SER A 35 -15.47 1.59 0.13
C SER A 35 -15.26 2.88 0.92
N GLU A 36 -14.49 2.86 1.99
CA GLU A 36 -14.22 4.01 2.84
C GLU A 36 -12.82 4.61 2.64
N LEU A 37 -12.03 4.00 1.76
CA LEU A 37 -10.63 4.39 1.57
C LEU A 37 -10.47 5.87 1.21
N THR A 38 -11.24 6.34 0.25
CA THR A 38 -11.14 7.74 -0.22
C THR A 38 -11.46 8.72 0.89
N ALA A 39 -12.53 8.48 1.65
CA ALA A 39 -12.91 9.34 2.77
C ALA A 39 -11.84 9.32 3.87
N TRP A 40 -11.30 8.13 4.15
CA TRP A 40 -10.23 7.98 5.15
C TRP A 40 -8.97 8.76 4.73
N LEU A 41 -8.58 8.65 3.46
CA LEU A 41 -7.40 9.35 2.96
C LEU A 41 -7.59 10.87 2.91
N ARG A 42 -8.78 11.33 2.57
CA ARG A 42 -9.08 12.77 2.64
C ARG A 42 -8.86 13.31 4.05
N ARG A 43 -9.38 12.60 5.05
CA ARG A 43 -9.20 12.99 6.44
C ARG A 43 -7.74 12.93 6.86
N TYR A 44 -7.07 11.84 6.53
CA TYR A 44 -5.68 11.64 6.90
C TYR A 44 -4.76 12.71 6.28
N THR A 45 -4.95 13.02 5.00
CA THR A 45 -4.14 14.02 4.30
C THR A 45 -4.46 15.45 4.71
N THR A 46 -5.61 15.68 5.33
CA THR A 46 -5.95 16.97 5.93
C THR A 46 -5.26 17.12 7.29
N GLU A 47 -5.19 16.05 8.06
CA GLU A 47 -4.63 16.05 9.42
C GLU A 47 -3.11 15.86 9.44
N ASN A 48 -2.54 15.32 8.39
CA ASN A 48 -1.12 15.01 8.29
C ASN A 48 -0.55 15.53 6.98
N ASP A 49 0.70 15.96 7.03
CA ASP A 49 1.42 16.37 5.82
C ASP A 49 1.86 15.11 5.05
N VAL A 50 1.23 14.87 3.91
CA VAL A 50 1.50 13.71 3.06
C VAL A 50 1.91 14.21 1.68
N ASP A 51 3.06 13.74 1.20
CA ASP A 51 3.60 14.15 -0.09
C ASP A 51 3.26 13.20 -1.23
N MET A 52 2.97 11.94 -0.92
CA MET A 52 2.79 10.92 -1.94
C MET A 52 2.03 9.72 -1.39
N ILE A 53 1.24 9.10 -2.25
CA ILE A 53 0.58 7.81 -1.99
C ILE A 53 1.13 6.77 -2.97
N VAL A 54 1.54 5.63 -2.45
CA VAL A 54 2.08 4.51 -3.22
C VAL A 54 1.08 3.35 -3.17
N ILE A 55 0.73 2.82 -4.32
CA ILE A 55 -0.16 1.67 -4.44
C ILE A 55 0.65 0.48 -4.90
N GLY A 56 0.63 -0.60 -4.15
CA GLY A 56 1.26 -1.84 -4.59
C GLY A 56 0.59 -2.37 -5.85
N GLN A 57 1.38 -2.66 -6.88
CA GLN A 57 0.87 -3.19 -8.15
C GLN A 57 1.26 -4.66 -8.26
N PRO A 58 0.32 -5.59 -8.01
CA PRO A 58 0.63 -7.01 -8.13
C PRO A 58 0.79 -7.41 -9.59
N ARG A 59 1.90 -8.09 -9.89
CA ARG A 59 2.22 -8.61 -11.22
C ARG A 59 2.74 -10.04 -11.11
N ASP A 60 2.60 -10.80 -12.20
CA ASP A 60 3.25 -12.10 -12.26
C ASP A 60 4.75 -11.93 -12.61
N MET A 61 5.50 -13.04 -12.62
CA MET A 61 6.94 -13.00 -12.87
C MET A 61 7.29 -12.56 -14.29
N ARG A 62 6.32 -12.58 -15.21
CA ARG A 62 6.49 -12.11 -16.59
C ARG A 62 6.20 -10.62 -16.75
N GLY A 63 5.73 -9.97 -15.67
CA GLY A 63 5.41 -8.55 -15.71
C GLY A 63 3.97 -8.24 -16.10
N ASN A 64 3.12 -9.27 -16.25
CA ASN A 64 1.71 -9.07 -16.55
C ASN A 64 0.96 -8.71 -15.27
N ASP A 65 -0.02 -7.80 -15.39
CA ASP A 65 -0.87 -7.43 -14.27
C ASP A 65 -1.62 -8.65 -13.74
N SER A 66 -1.74 -8.76 -12.43
CA SER A 66 -2.59 -9.77 -11.82
C SER A 66 -4.06 -9.41 -12.02
N GLU A 67 -4.93 -10.39 -11.81
CA GLU A 67 -6.36 -10.20 -11.92
C GLU A 67 -6.89 -9.11 -10.99
N SER A 68 -6.24 -8.91 -9.86
CA SER A 68 -6.57 -7.85 -8.89
C SER A 68 -6.60 -6.46 -9.51
N MET A 69 -5.85 -6.22 -10.56
CA MET A 69 -5.80 -4.91 -11.20
C MET A 69 -7.13 -4.50 -11.81
N ARG A 70 -8.06 -5.44 -12.01
CA ARG A 70 -9.42 -5.14 -12.50
C ARG A 70 -10.19 -4.21 -11.55
N TYR A 71 -9.97 -4.33 -10.25
CA TYR A 71 -10.60 -3.42 -9.28
C TYR A 71 -9.63 -2.37 -8.76
N ILE A 72 -8.33 -2.63 -8.78
CA ILE A 72 -7.33 -1.66 -8.31
C ILE A 72 -7.30 -0.44 -9.22
N ARG A 73 -7.25 -0.62 -10.54
CA ARG A 73 -7.18 0.51 -11.46
C ARG A 73 -8.36 1.46 -11.36
N PRO A 74 -9.62 1.00 -11.37
CA PRO A 74 -10.75 1.91 -11.18
C PRO A 74 -10.75 2.58 -9.81
N GLY A 75 -10.35 1.86 -8.76
CA GLY A 75 -10.27 2.41 -7.41
C GLY A 75 -9.22 3.51 -7.30
N VAL A 76 -8.06 3.31 -7.90
CA VAL A 76 -7.00 4.32 -7.93
C VAL A 76 -7.41 5.52 -8.78
N ALA A 77 -8.11 5.29 -9.90
CA ALA A 77 -8.63 6.38 -10.71
C ALA A 77 -9.61 7.25 -9.92
N ALA A 78 -10.50 6.63 -9.14
CA ALA A 78 -11.42 7.34 -8.26
C ALA A 78 -10.66 8.14 -7.18
N LEU A 79 -9.62 7.54 -6.61
CA LEU A 79 -8.78 8.20 -5.60
C LEU A 79 -8.08 9.43 -6.19
N ARG A 80 -7.54 9.32 -7.39
CA ARG A 80 -6.89 10.45 -8.07
C ARG A 80 -7.85 11.58 -8.35
N ARG A 81 -9.11 11.27 -8.69
CA ARG A 81 -10.13 12.30 -8.88
C ARG A 81 -10.49 13.01 -7.57
N ALA A 82 -10.51 12.24 -6.48
CA ALA A 82 -10.87 12.79 -5.16
C ALA A 82 -9.76 13.62 -4.53
N LEU A 83 -8.49 13.29 -4.88
CA LEU A 83 -7.30 13.97 -4.34
C LEU A 83 -6.43 14.45 -5.52
N PRO A 84 -6.90 15.42 -6.31
CA PRO A 84 -6.24 15.79 -7.57
C PRO A 84 -4.84 16.36 -7.40
N SER A 85 -4.52 16.92 -6.23
CA SER A 85 -3.20 17.49 -5.97
C SER A 85 -2.22 16.48 -5.38
N MET A 86 -2.69 15.27 -5.07
CA MET A 86 -1.86 14.25 -4.42
C MET A 86 -1.24 13.33 -5.46
N PRO A 87 0.11 13.23 -5.51
CA PRO A 87 0.74 12.23 -6.35
C PRO A 87 0.37 10.81 -5.89
N VAL A 88 -0.16 10.01 -6.78
CA VAL A 88 -0.50 8.60 -6.53
C VAL A 88 0.22 7.77 -7.57
N VAL A 89 1.15 6.94 -7.12
CA VAL A 89 2.00 6.14 -8.01
C VAL A 89 1.85 4.66 -7.71
N PHE A 90 2.01 3.84 -8.74
CA PHE A 90 2.09 2.39 -8.58
C PHE A 90 3.53 1.97 -8.31
N PHE A 91 3.68 0.93 -7.50
CA PHE A 91 4.96 0.29 -7.26
C PHE A 91 4.82 -1.20 -7.57
N ASP A 92 5.65 -1.69 -8.51
CA ASP A 92 5.67 -3.09 -8.92
C ASP A 92 6.17 -3.96 -7.77
N GLU A 93 5.30 -4.81 -7.22
CA GLU A 93 5.64 -5.70 -6.12
C GLU A 93 6.03 -7.11 -6.54
N ARG A 94 6.22 -7.33 -7.86
CA ARG A 94 6.56 -8.63 -8.44
C ARG A 94 7.81 -9.28 -7.82
N PHE A 95 8.82 -8.48 -7.50
CA PHE A 95 10.08 -8.93 -6.94
C PHE A 95 10.28 -8.46 -5.49
N THR A 96 9.20 -8.17 -4.77
CA THR A 96 9.30 -7.64 -3.42
C THR A 96 9.12 -8.73 -2.36
N SER A 97 9.47 -8.38 -1.12
CA SER A 97 9.26 -9.23 0.05
C SER A 97 7.80 -9.50 0.36
N VAL A 98 6.87 -8.72 -0.21
CA VAL A 98 5.42 -8.89 0.04
C VAL A 98 4.96 -10.29 -0.35
N LEU A 99 5.31 -10.76 -1.54
CA LEU A 99 4.88 -12.08 -2.01
C LEU A 99 5.47 -13.19 -1.15
N ALA A 100 6.76 -13.08 -0.81
CA ALA A 100 7.42 -14.05 0.05
C ALA A 100 6.80 -14.05 1.46
N HIS A 101 6.50 -12.88 2.00
CA HIS A 101 5.89 -12.74 3.32
C HIS A 101 4.49 -13.35 3.35
N ARG A 102 3.68 -13.10 2.32
CA ARG A 102 2.35 -13.69 2.20
C ARG A 102 2.41 -15.21 2.13
N ALA A 103 3.36 -15.76 1.37
CA ALA A 103 3.56 -17.20 1.28
C ALA A 103 3.93 -17.81 2.64
N MET A 104 4.77 -17.14 3.42
CA MET A 104 5.13 -17.58 4.76
C MET A 104 3.93 -17.55 5.71
N ILE A 105 3.11 -16.51 5.65
CA ILE A 105 1.90 -16.42 6.47
C ILE A 105 0.94 -17.55 6.14
N ASP A 106 0.70 -17.80 4.85
CA ASP A 106 -0.22 -18.84 4.41
C ASP A 106 0.27 -20.24 4.76
N GLY A 107 1.59 -20.47 4.75
CA GLY A 107 2.17 -21.77 4.97
C GLY A 107 2.62 -22.09 6.39
N GLY A 108 2.93 -21.08 7.20
CA GLY A 108 3.60 -21.29 8.49
C GLY A 108 3.04 -20.55 9.68
N MET A 109 2.08 -19.64 9.51
CA MET A 109 1.56 -18.85 10.60
C MET A 109 0.53 -19.62 11.44
N PRO A 110 0.52 -19.49 12.77
CA PRO A 110 -0.52 -20.11 13.58
C PRO A 110 -1.91 -19.67 13.12
N LYS A 111 -2.86 -20.62 13.17
CA LYS A 111 -4.22 -20.42 12.68
C LYS A 111 -4.92 -19.18 13.26
N MET A 112 -4.66 -18.87 14.52
CA MET A 112 -5.26 -17.71 15.18
C MET A 112 -4.78 -16.39 14.58
N ARG A 113 -3.50 -16.27 14.22
CA ARG A 113 -2.95 -15.06 13.60
C ARG A 113 -3.41 -14.89 12.16
N ARG A 114 -3.61 -15.99 11.44
CA ARG A 114 -4.12 -15.93 10.06
C ARG A 114 -5.53 -15.38 10.00
N ARG A 115 -6.30 -15.44 11.10
CA ARG A 115 -7.65 -14.87 11.17
C ARG A 115 -7.66 -13.36 11.32
N ASP A 116 -6.57 -12.77 11.81
CA ASP A 116 -6.47 -11.32 11.93
C ASP A 116 -5.93 -10.74 10.63
N LYS A 117 -6.84 -10.63 9.66
CA LYS A 117 -6.51 -10.14 8.33
C LYS A 117 -6.13 -8.66 8.32
N ALA A 118 -6.61 -7.90 9.30
CA ALA A 118 -6.26 -6.49 9.44
C ALA A 118 -4.76 -6.33 9.69
N VAL A 119 -4.20 -7.13 10.60
CA VAL A 119 -2.75 -7.12 10.88
C VAL A 119 -1.97 -7.53 9.64
N VAL A 120 -2.41 -8.57 8.93
CA VAL A 120 -1.74 -9.04 7.71
C VAL A 120 -1.73 -7.94 6.64
N ASP A 121 -2.85 -7.23 6.46
CA ASP A 121 -2.94 -6.17 5.46
C ASP A 121 -2.02 -4.99 5.81
N GLU A 122 -1.92 -4.63 7.08
CA GLU A 122 -1.01 -3.56 7.54
C GLU A 122 0.45 -3.96 7.37
N ILE A 123 0.80 -5.21 7.64
CA ILE A 123 2.16 -5.73 7.42
C ILE A 123 2.49 -5.68 5.92
N ALA A 124 1.58 -6.10 5.06
CA ALA A 124 1.79 -6.05 3.62
C ALA A 124 2.01 -4.61 3.13
N ALA A 125 1.21 -3.67 3.60
CA ALA A 125 1.39 -2.25 3.26
C ALA A 125 2.74 -1.72 3.75
N THR A 126 3.16 -2.11 4.95
CA THR A 126 4.47 -1.72 5.51
C THR A 126 5.63 -2.24 4.65
N ILE A 127 5.52 -3.48 4.18
CA ILE A 127 6.54 -4.08 3.31
C ILE A 127 6.60 -3.35 1.97
N ILE A 128 5.46 -3.04 1.36
CA ILE A 128 5.40 -2.25 0.13
C ILE A 128 6.12 -0.93 0.33
N LEU A 129 5.84 -0.25 1.43
CA LEU A 129 6.45 1.05 1.72
C LEU A 129 7.95 0.93 1.92
N SER A 130 8.41 -0.04 2.69
CA SER A 130 9.84 -0.27 2.93
C SER A 130 10.58 -0.56 1.63
N ASP A 131 10.03 -1.46 0.80
CA ASP A 131 10.64 -1.80 -0.48
C ASP A 131 10.63 -0.60 -1.44
N PHE A 132 9.57 0.20 -1.42
CA PHE A 132 9.50 1.42 -2.24
C PHE A 132 10.59 2.41 -1.86
N LEU A 133 10.81 2.65 -0.57
CA LEU A 133 11.84 3.57 -0.09
C LEU A 133 13.24 3.14 -0.53
N ASP A 134 13.48 1.84 -0.66
CA ASP A 134 14.78 1.29 -1.10
C ASP A 134 14.88 1.19 -2.63
N SER A 135 13.81 1.49 -3.36
CA SER A 135 13.76 1.28 -4.81
C SER A 135 14.44 2.37 -5.61
N GLN A 136 14.85 2.03 -6.84
CA GLN A 136 15.33 3.02 -7.80
C GLN A 136 14.24 4.00 -8.21
N GLN A 137 12.99 3.55 -8.26
CA GLN A 137 11.86 4.42 -8.56
C GLN A 137 11.79 5.59 -7.59
N TYR A 138 11.88 5.33 -6.28
CA TYR A 138 11.85 6.38 -5.28
C TYR A 138 13.10 7.26 -5.35
N LYS A 139 14.27 6.64 -5.48
CA LYS A 139 15.55 7.39 -5.54
C LYS A 139 15.59 8.33 -6.73
N SER A 140 15.01 7.95 -7.86
CA SER A 140 14.97 8.80 -9.05
C SER A 140 14.00 9.97 -8.93
N MET A 141 13.11 9.96 -7.93
CA MET A 141 12.16 11.04 -7.65
C MET A 141 12.74 12.13 -6.75
N GLN A 142 13.91 11.89 -6.19
CA GLN A 142 14.53 12.82 -5.24
C GLN A 142 15.49 13.80 -5.90
#